data_902b0fcdf09c8fccfcec92ec3c6d4b14
#
_entry.id   902b0fcdf09c8fccfcec92ec3c6d4b14
#
_cell.length_a   1.000
_cell.length_b   1.000
_cell.length_c   1.000
_cell.angle_alpha   90.00
_cell.angle_beta   90.00
_cell.angle_gamma   90.00
#
_symmetry.space_group_name_H-M   'P 1'
#
loop_
_entity.id
_entity.type
_entity.pdbx_description
1 polymer ?
#
loop_
_entity_poly.entity_id
_entity_poly.type
_entity_poly.pdbx_seq_one_letter_code
_entity_poly.pdbx_strand_id
1 'polypeptide(L)'
;MKGWFLVLFLIITAGGSVLSAAAFFYIAKSQSKFVKILVFALCTLVIAIGVRFYEETYYSFYDMSYIKGLQYAAMAGLDWLITWFALLPLAIVGTAVVFIKRHGKRSGVHKVHSVDTGRRRFLKRAVLVPVGAGLVTTFGLTDGNARVVTERQSLSFKSLPAELDGYIIGHISDMHVGVFLGADDLGRAIDEVVENNADMLVITGDLADEMCLVPECGAVFSEKASRFRDGIYFCYGNHEYFHDVQYVTTMLKNAGVHILRNEGVVIRPQRFPGQAFFVAATDYSFAKTKGAFERQAEKFTKQALQGRPQDMFTVLLAHHPDFFDPAAAAGVSLVLSGHTHGGQLIFAAPVASLKYAYLRGLYRQGDTYCYVNRGTGHWLPLRIGCSREITIHTLHTV
;
A
#
# COMPACT_ATOMS: atom_id res chain seq x y z
N MET A 1 -12.22 -5.21 -15.52
CA MET A 1 -11.07 -4.33 -15.16
C MET A 1 -9.74 -5.07 -15.19
N LYS A 2 -9.72 -6.38 -14.89
CA LYS A 2 -8.49 -7.20 -14.78
C LYS A 2 -7.68 -7.31 -16.09
N GLY A 3 -8.31 -7.40 -17.25
CA GLY A 3 -7.60 -7.52 -18.54
C GLY A 3 -6.76 -6.29 -18.94
N TRP A 4 -7.20 -5.07 -18.61
CA TRP A 4 -6.45 -3.85 -18.93
C TRP A 4 -5.19 -3.68 -18.07
N PHE A 5 -5.22 -4.13 -16.82
CA PHE A 5 -4.04 -4.07 -15.94
C PHE A 5 -2.96 -5.05 -16.42
N LEU A 6 -3.35 -6.25 -16.85
CA LEU A 6 -2.44 -7.22 -17.45
C LEU A 6 -1.81 -6.67 -18.74
N VAL A 7 -2.64 -6.11 -19.64
CA VAL A 7 -2.16 -5.51 -20.89
C VAL A 7 -1.19 -4.35 -20.60
N LEU A 8 -1.52 -3.47 -19.65
CA LEU A 8 -0.66 -2.37 -19.23
C LEU A 8 0.66 -2.89 -18.61
N PHE A 9 0.59 -3.89 -17.73
CA PHE A 9 1.76 -4.54 -17.14
C PHE A 9 2.65 -5.18 -18.20
N LEU A 10 2.08 -5.92 -19.15
CA LEU A 10 2.81 -6.52 -20.27
C LEU A 10 3.44 -5.46 -21.19
N ILE A 11 2.72 -4.37 -21.50
CA ILE A 11 3.25 -3.26 -22.31
C ILE A 11 4.42 -2.58 -21.59
N ILE A 12 4.29 -2.30 -20.29
CA ILE A 12 5.33 -1.66 -19.50
C ILE A 12 6.54 -2.58 -19.37
N THR A 13 6.32 -3.87 -19.09
CA THR A 13 7.40 -4.85 -18.90
C THR A 13 8.11 -5.16 -20.23
N ALA A 14 7.35 -5.43 -21.29
CA ALA A 14 7.90 -5.68 -22.61
C ALA A 14 8.54 -4.42 -23.23
N GLY A 15 7.86 -3.27 -23.16
CA GLY A 15 8.36 -2.00 -23.64
C GLY A 15 9.61 -1.55 -22.87
N GLY A 16 9.61 -1.67 -21.54
CA GLY A 16 10.76 -1.39 -20.69
C GLY A 16 11.95 -2.30 -21.01
N SER A 17 11.73 -3.60 -21.23
CA SER A 17 12.77 -4.56 -21.59
C SER A 17 13.35 -4.29 -22.97
N VAL A 18 12.51 -3.96 -23.96
CA VAL A 18 12.96 -3.59 -25.32
C VAL A 18 13.77 -2.30 -25.30
N LEU A 19 13.29 -1.26 -24.60
CA LEU A 19 13.99 0.02 -24.45
C LEU A 19 15.32 -0.16 -23.72
N SER A 20 15.34 -0.99 -22.69
CA SER A 20 16.54 -1.29 -21.91
C SER A 20 17.56 -2.07 -22.73
N ALA A 21 17.13 -3.08 -23.50
CA ALA A 21 17.98 -3.79 -24.42
C ALA A 21 18.53 -2.87 -25.52
N ALA A 22 17.68 -2.00 -26.09
CA ALA A 22 18.08 -1.01 -27.09
C ALA A 22 19.10 0.00 -26.53
N ALA A 23 18.88 0.53 -25.32
CA ALA A 23 19.81 1.43 -24.64
C ALA A 23 21.14 0.73 -24.34
N PHE A 24 21.10 -0.51 -23.83
CA PHE A 24 22.29 -1.31 -23.59
C PHE A 24 23.09 -1.59 -24.88
N PHE A 25 22.41 -1.98 -25.98
CA PHE A 25 23.06 -2.21 -27.28
C PHE A 25 23.62 -0.92 -27.88
N TYR A 26 22.97 0.23 -27.65
CA TYR A 26 23.48 1.52 -28.09
C TYR A 26 24.73 1.96 -27.32
N ILE A 27 24.76 1.72 -26.01
CA ILE A 27 25.92 2.03 -25.13
C ILE A 27 27.07 1.04 -25.39
N ALA A 28 26.74 -0.23 -25.60
CA ALA A 28 27.71 -1.34 -25.79
C ALA A 28 27.98 -1.64 -27.25
N LYS A 29 28.29 -0.63 -28.04
CA LYS A 29 28.45 -0.68 -29.52
C LYS A 29 29.45 -1.74 -30.06
N SER A 30 30.30 -2.35 -29.22
CA SER A 30 31.31 -3.33 -29.56
C SER A 30 31.08 -4.73 -29.00
N GLN A 31 29.88 -5.01 -28.43
CA GLN A 31 29.62 -6.31 -27.80
C GLN A 31 29.34 -7.42 -28.83
N SER A 32 29.82 -8.62 -28.52
CA SER A 32 29.65 -9.80 -29.37
C SER A 32 28.16 -10.14 -29.57
N LYS A 33 27.83 -10.82 -30.67
CA LYS A 33 26.48 -11.33 -30.92
C LYS A 33 25.96 -12.20 -29.75
N PHE A 34 26.85 -12.92 -29.08
CA PHE A 34 26.54 -13.76 -27.92
C PHE A 34 25.99 -12.95 -26.76
N VAL A 35 26.64 -11.83 -26.39
CA VAL A 35 26.14 -10.96 -25.29
C VAL A 35 24.75 -10.38 -25.60
N LYS A 36 24.52 -10.01 -26.87
CA LYS A 36 23.17 -9.51 -27.30
C LYS A 36 22.11 -10.59 -27.16
N ILE A 37 22.40 -11.82 -27.59
CA ILE A 37 21.48 -12.97 -27.47
C ILE A 37 21.22 -13.27 -25.98
N LEU A 38 22.28 -13.28 -25.16
CA LEU A 38 22.14 -13.54 -23.71
C LEU A 38 21.27 -12.51 -23.02
N VAL A 39 21.47 -11.21 -23.25
CA VAL A 39 20.65 -10.14 -22.68
C VAL A 39 19.21 -10.25 -23.14
N PHE A 40 18.98 -10.51 -24.43
CA PHE A 40 17.63 -10.71 -24.94
C PHE A 40 16.95 -11.94 -24.30
N ALA A 41 17.66 -13.05 -24.17
CA ALA A 41 17.15 -14.27 -23.54
C ALA A 41 16.82 -14.04 -22.05
N LEU A 42 17.68 -13.34 -21.31
CA LEU A 42 17.43 -12.98 -19.91
C LEU A 42 16.20 -12.07 -19.76
N CYS A 43 16.06 -11.04 -20.60
CA CYS A 43 14.89 -10.17 -20.59
C CYS A 43 13.60 -10.96 -20.90
N THR A 44 13.66 -11.87 -21.89
CA THR A 44 12.52 -12.72 -22.26
C THR A 44 12.15 -13.68 -21.13
N LEU A 45 13.16 -14.26 -20.46
CA LEU A 45 12.95 -15.15 -19.32
C LEU A 45 12.27 -14.42 -18.15
N VAL A 46 12.72 -13.20 -17.82
CA VAL A 46 12.09 -12.38 -16.75
C VAL A 46 10.64 -12.04 -17.08
N ILE A 47 10.36 -11.70 -18.35
CA ILE A 47 8.98 -11.46 -18.80
C ILE A 47 8.14 -12.74 -18.67
N ALA A 48 8.66 -13.88 -19.15
CA ALA A 48 7.96 -15.17 -19.08
C ALA A 48 7.67 -15.58 -17.63
N ILE A 49 8.63 -15.39 -16.72
CA ILE A 49 8.43 -15.62 -15.27
C ILE A 49 7.36 -14.69 -14.72
N GLY A 50 7.37 -13.40 -15.05
CA GLY A 50 6.38 -12.44 -14.61
C GLY A 50 4.96 -12.76 -15.10
N VAL A 51 4.83 -13.18 -16.38
CA VAL A 51 3.54 -13.61 -16.96
C VAL A 51 3.05 -14.89 -16.28
N ARG A 52 3.94 -15.86 -16.12
CA ARG A 52 3.61 -17.13 -15.47
C ARG A 52 3.20 -16.94 -14.01
N PHE A 53 3.91 -16.08 -13.28
CA PHE A 53 3.54 -15.67 -11.93
C PHE A 53 2.12 -15.08 -11.87
N TYR A 54 1.79 -14.17 -12.79
CA TYR A 54 0.46 -13.57 -12.86
C TYR A 54 -0.62 -14.62 -13.17
N GLU A 55 -0.39 -15.51 -14.12
CA GLU A 55 -1.33 -16.59 -14.45
C GLU A 55 -1.56 -17.52 -13.27
N GLU A 56 -0.51 -17.97 -12.60
CA GLU A 56 -0.62 -18.89 -11.47
C GLU A 56 -1.28 -18.21 -10.25
N THR A 57 -0.93 -16.96 -9.92
CA THR A 57 -1.61 -16.19 -8.87
C THR A 57 -3.09 -15.98 -9.17
N TYR A 58 -3.46 -15.92 -10.47
CA TYR A 58 -4.84 -15.76 -10.89
C TYR A 58 -5.64 -17.06 -10.85
N TYR A 59 -4.99 -18.20 -11.11
CA TYR A 59 -5.67 -19.51 -11.24
C TYR A 59 -5.51 -20.41 -10.02
N SER A 60 -4.48 -20.24 -9.21
CA SER A 60 -4.20 -21.10 -8.04
C SER A 60 -4.91 -20.64 -6.76
N PHE A 61 -6.22 -20.45 -6.83
CA PHE A 61 -7.04 -20.07 -5.67
C PHE A 61 -6.93 -21.02 -4.45
N TYR A 62 -6.25 -22.16 -4.59
CA TYR A 62 -6.35 -23.26 -3.62
C TYR A 62 -5.05 -24.00 -3.27
N ASP A 63 -3.89 -23.66 -3.84
CA ASP A 63 -2.65 -24.40 -3.55
C ASP A 63 -1.48 -23.53 -3.09
N MET A 64 -1.18 -23.62 -1.78
CA MET A 64 -0.12 -22.84 -1.11
C MET A 64 1.31 -23.36 -1.38
N SER A 65 1.49 -24.60 -1.81
CA SER A 65 2.83 -25.18 -1.99
C SER A 65 3.60 -24.54 -3.15
N TYR A 66 2.87 -24.05 -4.13
CA TYR A 66 3.40 -23.36 -5.33
C TYR A 66 3.80 -21.91 -5.06
N ILE A 67 3.13 -21.26 -4.11
CA ILE A 67 3.23 -19.81 -3.84
C ILE A 67 4.63 -19.42 -3.36
N LYS A 68 5.28 -20.24 -2.50
CA LYS A 68 6.60 -19.90 -1.94
C LYS A 68 7.71 -19.80 -3.00
N GLY A 69 7.70 -20.66 -4.01
CA GLY A 69 8.66 -20.58 -5.12
C GLY A 69 8.45 -19.34 -5.99
N LEU A 70 7.20 -18.96 -6.20
CA LEU A 70 6.79 -17.80 -6.97
C LEU A 70 7.10 -16.48 -6.26
N GLN A 71 7.09 -16.44 -4.93
CA GLN A 71 7.49 -15.26 -4.14
C GLN A 71 8.87 -14.75 -4.53
N TYR A 72 9.88 -15.66 -4.58
CA TYR A 72 11.25 -15.29 -4.92
C TYR A 72 11.38 -14.84 -6.38
N ALA A 73 10.66 -15.48 -7.30
CA ALA A 73 10.66 -15.09 -8.71
C ALA A 73 10.00 -13.72 -8.91
N ALA A 74 8.89 -13.44 -8.21
CA ALA A 74 8.22 -12.15 -8.25
C ALA A 74 9.07 -11.03 -7.64
N MET A 75 9.72 -11.29 -6.50
CA MET A 75 10.64 -10.34 -5.87
C MET A 75 11.82 -10.02 -6.79
N ALA A 76 12.43 -11.03 -7.40
CA ALA A 76 13.53 -10.84 -8.36
C ALA A 76 13.07 -10.09 -9.62
N GLY A 77 11.89 -10.38 -10.14
CA GLY A 77 11.29 -9.68 -11.27
C GLY A 77 10.97 -8.22 -10.97
N LEU A 78 10.47 -7.94 -9.76
CA LEU A 78 10.17 -6.60 -9.30
C LEU A 78 11.44 -5.78 -9.07
N ASP A 79 12.47 -6.37 -8.44
CA ASP A 79 13.81 -5.78 -8.27
C ASP A 79 14.42 -5.39 -9.62
N TRP A 80 14.36 -6.30 -10.58
CA TRP A 80 14.80 -6.06 -11.95
C TRP A 80 14.04 -4.91 -12.61
N LEU A 81 12.70 -4.89 -12.51
CA LEU A 81 11.85 -3.87 -13.11
C LEU A 81 12.15 -2.48 -12.53
N ILE A 82 12.27 -2.36 -11.21
CA ILE A 82 12.55 -1.10 -10.53
C ILE A 82 13.96 -0.60 -10.84
N THR A 83 14.93 -1.49 -10.88
CA THR A 83 16.32 -1.16 -11.29
C THR A 83 16.33 -0.56 -12.70
N TRP A 84 15.54 -1.11 -13.62
CA TRP A 84 15.43 -0.59 -14.99
C TRP A 84 14.68 0.75 -15.06
N PHE A 85 13.62 0.94 -14.27
CA PHE A 85 12.94 2.24 -14.18
C PHE A 85 13.88 3.34 -13.65
N ALA A 86 14.74 3.02 -12.69
CA ALA A 86 15.74 3.96 -12.18
C ALA A 86 16.82 4.29 -13.22
N LEU A 87 17.14 3.38 -14.14
CA LEU A 87 18.11 3.58 -15.23
C LEU A 87 17.56 4.34 -16.42
N LEU A 88 16.25 4.32 -16.65
CA LEU A 88 15.61 4.92 -17.82
C LEU A 88 15.90 6.42 -17.97
N PRO A 89 15.80 7.27 -16.94
CA PRO A 89 16.15 8.69 -17.04
C PRO A 89 17.62 8.92 -17.44
N LEU A 90 18.53 8.09 -16.93
CA LEU A 90 19.96 8.18 -17.23
C LEU A 90 20.26 7.75 -18.66
N ALA A 91 19.59 6.73 -19.17
CA ALA A 91 19.68 6.31 -20.57
C ALA A 91 19.17 7.41 -21.50
N ILE A 92 18.06 8.06 -21.15
CA ILE A 92 17.49 9.18 -21.92
C ILE A 92 18.46 10.37 -21.94
N VAL A 93 18.94 10.81 -20.77
CA VAL A 93 19.91 11.92 -20.66
C VAL A 93 21.20 11.58 -21.38
N GLY A 94 21.75 10.38 -21.21
CA GLY A 94 22.94 9.92 -21.91
C GLY A 94 22.78 9.94 -23.44
N THR A 95 21.62 9.50 -23.92
CA THR A 95 21.28 9.49 -25.35
C THR A 95 21.14 10.93 -25.89
N ALA A 96 20.46 11.82 -25.17
CA ALA A 96 20.31 13.22 -25.52
C ALA A 96 21.68 13.94 -25.60
N VAL A 97 22.55 13.75 -24.62
CA VAL A 97 23.89 14.32 -24.61
C VAL A 97 24.73 13.82 -25.81
N VAL A 98 24.64 12.55 -26.16
CA VAL A 98 25.33 11.98 -27.34
C VAL A 98 24.74 12.56 -28.63
N PHE A 99 23.43 12.70 -28.72
CA PHE A 99 22.74 13.29 -29.87
C PHE A 99 23.15 14.75 -30.07
N ILE A 100 23.11 15.57 -29.03
CA ILE A 100 23.52 16.98 -29.06
C ILE A 100 25.00 17.11 -29.48
N LYS A 101 25.90 16.28 -28.94
CA LYS A 101 27.32 16.29 -29.33
C LYS A 101 27.57 15.87 -30.77
N ARG A 102 26.72 15.01 -31.34
CA ARG A 102 26.84 14.60 -32.75
C ARG A 102 26.34 15.64 -33.75
N HIS A 103 25.28 16.37 -33.36
CA HIS A 103 24.68 17.37 -34.26
C HIS A 103 25.25 18.78 -34.05
N GLY A 104 25.88 19.05 -32.89
CA GLY A 104 26.57 20.31 -32.60
C GLY A 104 27.96 20.47 -33.21
N LYS A 105 28.51 19.45 -33.87
CA LYS A 105 29.81 19.50 -34.57
C LYS A 105 29.65 19.48 -36.07
N ARG A 106 29.23 20.60 -36.66
CA ARG A 106 29.50 20.97 -38.04
C ARG A 106 30.60 22.04 -38.04
N SER A 107 31.84 21.70 -37.82
CA SER A 107 32.96 22.50 -38.28
C SER A 107 34.19 21.56 -38.32
N GLY A 108 34.77 21.47 -39.51
CA GLY A 108 35.86 20.56 -39.83
C GLY A 108 37.15 20.96 -39.15
N VAL A 109 37.59 20.15 -38.22
CA VAL A 109 38.99 20.00 -37.82
C VAL A 109 39.17 18.54 -37.43
N HIS A 110 39.99 17.79 -38.16
CA HIS A 110 40.44 16.46 -37.79
C HIS A 110 41.32 16.56 -36.53
N LYS A 111 40.84 16.09 -35.40
CA LYS A 111 41.66 15.87 -34.21
C LYS A 111 42.08 14.40 -34.09
N VAL A 112 43.38 14.22 -33.93
CA VAL A 112 44.10 12.99 -33.60
C VAL A 112 43.41 12.27 -32.41
N HIS A 113 43.38 10.93 -32.47
CA HIS A 113 42.83 10.04 -31.46
C HIS A 113 43.43 10.27 -30.06
N SER A 114 42.84 11.13 -29.26
CA SER A 114 42.99 11.12 -27.81
C SER A 114 41.93 10.21 -27.22
N VAL A 115 42.33 9.24 -26.38
CA VAL A 115 41.42 8.42 -25.60
C VAL A 115 40.49 9.33 -24.83
N ASP A 116 39.17 9.27 -25.12
CA ASP A 116 38.18 10.12 -24.46
C ASP A 116 38.02 9.69 -22.99
N THR A 117 38.86 10.25 -22.13
CA THR A 117 38.88 10.02 -20.67
C THR A 117 37.57 10.43 -20.02
N GLY A 118 36.79 11.35 -20.63
CA GLY A 118 35.47 11.76 -20.19
C GLY A 118 34.43 10.65 -20.38
N ARG A 119 34.46 9.98 -21.53
CA ARG A 119 33.59 8.84 -21.85
C ARG A 119 33.84 7.66 -20.92
N ARG A 120 35.14 7.35 -20.65
CA ARG A 120 35.54 6.24 -19.75
C ARG A 120 35.10 6.53 -18.29
N ARG A 121 35.22 7.77 -17.83
CA ARG A 121 34.73 8.21 -16.50
C ARG A 121 33.22 8.18 -16.43
N PHE A 122 32.51 8.61 -17.45
CA PHE A 122 31.03 8.54 -17.52
C PHE A 122 30.56 7.08 -17.47
N LEU A 123 31.14 6.18 -18.26
CA LEU A 123 30.76 4.76 -18.25
C LEU A 123 31.06 4.09 -16.90
N LYS A 124 32.22 4.40 -16.27
CA LYS A 124 32.50 3.90 -14.91
C LYS A 124 31.52 4.39 -13.86
N ARG A 125 31.04 5.66 -13.95
CA ARG A 125 30.02 6.21 -13.05
C ARG A 125 28.61 5.68 -13.38
N ALA A 126 28.31 5.44 -14.64
CA ALA A 126 27.04 4.89 -15.07
C ALA A 126 26.79 3.46 -14.55
N VAL A 127 27.85 2.68 -14.28
CA VAL A 127 27.73 1.35 -13.64
C VAL A 127 27.36 1.46 -12.16
N LEU A 128 27.69 2.56 -11.48
CA LEU A 128 27.35 2.72 -10.07
C LEU A 128 25.85 2.93 -9.84
N VAL A 129 25.12 3.37 -10.85
CA VAL A 129 23.67 3.64 -10.72
C VAL A 129 22.85 2.35 -10.65
N PRO A 130 23.01 1.35 -11.54
CA PRO A 130 22.32 0.08 -11.39
C PRO A 130 22.68 -0.65 -10.10
N VAL A 131 23.95 -0.57 -9.68
CA VAL A 131 24.38 -1.14 -8.40
C VAL A 131 23.69 -0.44 -7.24
N GLY A 132 23.65 0.90 -7.25
CA GLY A 132 22.94 1.68 -6.22
C GLY A 132 21.42 1.41 -6.22
N ALA A 133 20.80 1.35 -7.40
CA ALA A 133 19.39 1.02 -7.53
C ALA A 133 19.10 -0.39 -7.00
N GLY A 134 19.89 -1.40 -7.40
CA GLY A 134 19.75 -2.76 -6.89
C GLY A 134 19.89 -2.85 -5.37
N LEU A 135 20.87 -2.17 -4.78
CA LEU A 135 21.03 -2.13 -3.32
C LEU A 135 19.83 -1.49 -2.62
N VAL A 136 19.31 -0.37 -3.14
CA VAL A 136 18.14 0.31 -2.58
C VAL A 136 16.89 -0.56 -2.72
N THR A 137 16.71 -1.22 -3.84
CA THR A 137 15.57 -2.12 -4.06
C THR A 137 15.65 -3.35 -3.15
N THR A 138 16.83 -3.98 -3.07
CA THR A 138 17.05 -5.11 -2.16
C THR A 138 16.78 -4.71 -0.71
N PHE A 139 17.24 -3.55 -0.27
CA PHE A 139 16.91 -3.02 1.05
C PHE A 139 15.39 -2.83 1.24
N GLY A 140 14.71 -2.25 0.24
CA GLY A 140 13.26 -2.04 0.28
C GLY A 140 12.44 -3.34 0.30
N LEU A 141 12.93 -4.38 -0.39
CA LEU A 141 12.30 -5.71 -0.42
C LEU A 141 12.54 -6.52 0.88
N THR A 142 13.64 -6.26 1.57
CA THR A 142 14.02 -6.98 2.79
C THR A 142 13.71 -6.15 4.04
N ASP A 143 14.67 -5.38 4.53
CA ASP A 143 14.58 -4.64 5.79
C ASP A 143 13.47 -3.57 5.77
N GLY A 144 13.36 -2.79 4.69
CA GLY A 144 12.34 -1.77 4.54
C GLY A 144 10.91 -2.33 4.59
N ASN A 145 10.73 -3.54 4.05
CA ASN A 145 9.45 -4.24 4.02
C ASN A 145 9.18 -5.04 5.31
N ALA A 146 10.20 -5.64 5.92
CA ALA A 146 10.06 -6.43 7.14
C ALA A 146 9.71 -5.56 8.36
N ARG A 147 10.13 -4.28 8.35
CA ARG A 147 9.98 -3.39 9.50
C ARG A 147 8.54 -2.95 9.70
N VAL A 148 7.93 -3.38 10.79
CA VAL A 148 6.66 -2.86 11.31
C VAL A 148 6.95 -1.85 12.41
N VAL A 149 6.33 -0.69 12.38
CA VAL A 149 6.49 0.38 13.38
C VAL A 149 5.17 0.58 14.10
N THR A 150 5.21 0.60 15.41
CA THR A 150 4.05 0.96 16.23
C THR A 150 4.04 2.47 16.46
N GLU A 151 3.15 3.15 15.72
CA GLU A 151 2.93 4.60 15.85
C GLU A 151 1.95 4.87 16.98
N ARG A 152 2.27 5.80 17.86
CA ARG A 152 1.39 6.20 18.97
C ARG A 152 0.89 7.62 18.74
N GLN A 153 -0.43 7.76 18.68
CA GLN A 153 -1.13 9.03 18.50
C GLN A 153 -1.89 9.38 19.77
N SER A 154 -1.58 10.51 20.36
CA SER A 154 -2.31 11.09 21.48
C SER A 154 -3.19 12.21 20.95
N LEU A 155 -4.50 12.03 20.94
CA LEU A 155 -5.46 12.90 20.25
C LEU A 155 -6.42 13.49 21.26
N SER A 156 -6.50 14.82 21.33
CA SER A 156 -7.36 15.54 22.28
C SER A 156 -8.60 16.10 21.58
N PHE A 157 -9.80 15.85 22.17
CA PHE A 157 -11.08 16.22 21.62
C PHE A 157 -11.95 16.95 22.64
N LYS A 158 -12.58 18.04 22.22
CA LYS A 158 -13.58 18.76 23.04
C LYS A 158 -14.88 17.96 23.20
N SER A 159 -15.21 17.14 22.20
CA SER A 159 -16.43 16.32 22.17
C SER A 159 -16.31 14.99 22.91
N LEU A 160 -15.10 14.61 23.37
CA LEU A 160 -14.91 13.38 24.13
C LEU A 160 -15.41 13.60 25.58
N PRO A 161 -16.31 12.75 26.09
CA PRO A 161 -16.65 12.76 27.51
C PRO A 161 -15.39 12.63 28.40
N ALA A 162 -15.31 13.42 29.47
CA ALA A 162 -14.15 13.45 30.36
C ALA A 162 -13.80 12.06 30.92
N GLU A 163 -14.80 11.27 31.17
CA GLU A 163 -14.65 9.90 31.70
C GLU A 163 -14.07 8.93 30.69
N LEU A 164 -14.08 9.24 29.39
CA LEU A 164 -13.43 8.45 28.33
C LEU A 164 -11.95 8.82 28.11
N ASP A 165 -11.41 9.72 28.94
CA ASP A 165 -9.99 10.06 28.87
C ASP A 165 -9.10 8.83 29.00
N GLY A 166 -8.16 8.64 28.10
CA GLY A 166 -7.30 7.48 28.04
C GLY A 166 -7.92 6.24 27.37
N TYR A 167 -9.03 6.36 26.63
CA TYR A 167 -9.55 5.27 25.81
C TYR A 167 -8.56 4.95 24.67
N ILE A 168 -8.28 3.66 24.41
CA ILE A 168 -7.25 3.24 23.47
C ILE A 168 -7.87 2.44 22.32
N ILE A 169 -7.64 2.92 21.09
CA ILE A 169 -8.02 2.24 19.84
C ILE A 169 -6.77 1.74 19.14
N GLY A 170 -6.67 0.41 18.94
CA GLY A 170 -5.71 -0.17 18.02
C GLY A 170 -6.21 -0.10 16.59
N HIS A 171 -5.35 0.30 15.66
CA HIS A 171 -5.71 0.47 14.25
C HIS A 171 -4.72 -0.27 13.37
N ILE A 172 -5.21 -1.26 12.64
CA ILE A 172 -4.52 -1.95 11.56
C ILE A 172 -5.27 -1.74 10.25
N SER A 173 -4.56 -1.79 9.12
CA SER A 173 -5.14 -1.58 7.80
C SER A 173 -4.32 -2.28 6.74
N ASP A 174 -4.93 -2.59 5.59
CA ASP A 174 -4.21 -3.05 4.41
C ASP A 174 -3.24 -4.21 4.73
N MET A 175 -3.75 -5.25 5.39
CA MET A 175 -2.95 -6.42 5.76
C MET A 175 -2.47 -7.20 4.53
N HIS A 176 -3.35 -7.32 3.52
CA HIS A 176 -3.07 -8.05 2.28
C HIS A 176 -2.50 -9.45 2.54
N VAL A 177 -3.16 -10.21 3.42
CA VAL A 177 -2.77 -11.60 3.70
C VAL A 177 -2.84 -12.40 2.41
N GLY A 178 -1.70 -12.92 1.98
CA GLY A 178 -1.56 -13.55 0.68
C GLY A 178 -0.15 -14.05 0.43
N VAL A 179 0.34 -13.84 -0.79
CA VAL A 179 1.64 -14.34 -1.26
C VAL A 179 2.81 -13.93 -0.36
N PHE A 180 2.80 -12.74 0.21
CA PHE A 180 3.95 -12.19 0.95
C PHE A 180 3.77 -12.18 2.47
N LEU A 181 2.55 -12.21 2.95
CA LEU A 181 2.20 -12.16 4.37
C LEU A 181 1.19 -13.26 4.67
N GLY A 182 1.45 -14.05 5.71
CA GLY A 182 0.54 -15.10 6.17
C GLY A 182 -0.42 -14.63 7.27
N ALA A 183 -1.30 -15.53 7.69
CA ALA A 183 -2.17 -15.31 8.85
C ALA A 183 -1.36 -15.12 10.15
N ASP A 184 -0.17 -15.70 10.25
CA ASP A 184 0.74 -15.47 11.38
C ASP A 184 1.20 -14.01 11.49
N ASP A 185 1.36 -13.30 10.34
CA ASP A 185 1.68 -11.87 10.34
C ASP A 185 0.52 -11.04 10.89
N LEU A 186 -0.72 -11.40 10.54
CA LEU A 186 -1.92 -10.83 11.13
C LEU A 186 -1.97 -11.10 12.65
N GLY A 187 -1.68 -12.33 13.05
CA GLY A 187 -1.62 -12.71 14.47
C GLY A 187 -0.64 -11.85 15.26
N ARG A 188 0.58 -11.66 14.74
CA ARG A 188 1.59 -10.78 15.36
C ARG A 188 1.18 -9.32 15.41
N ALA A 189 0.52 -8.82 14.37
CA ALA A 189 0.02 -7.45 14.36
C ALA A 189 -1.06 -7.24 15.43
N ILE A 190 -1.96 -8.20 15.62
CA ILE A 190 -2.99 -8.13 16.67
C ILE A 190 -2.35 -8.25 18.06
N ASP A 191 -1.35 -9.11 18.24
CA ASP A 191 -0.63 -9.24 19.52
C ASP A 191 0.03 -7.93 19.92
N GLU A 192 0.66 -7.23 18.99
CA GLU A 192 1.23 -5.89 19.23
C GLU A 192 0.17 -4.90 19.72
N VAL A 193 -1.03 -4.93 19.13
CA VAL A 193 -2.16 -4.08 19.59
C VAL A 193 -2.60 -4.45 20.99
N VAL A 194 -2.70 -5.77 21.29
CA VAL A 194 -3.06 -6.26 22.63
C VAL A 194 -2.02 -5.86 23.68
N GLU A 195 -0.73 -5.94 23.37
CA GLU A 195 0.36 -5.54 24.27
C GLU A 195 0.34 -4.05 24.59
N ASN A 196 -0.23 -3.23 23.69
CA ASN A 196 -0.47 -1.81 23.93
C ASN A 196 -1.80 -1.51 24.66
N ASN A 197 -2.47 -2.53 25.23
CA ASN A 197 -3.69 -2.45 26.05
C ASN A 197 -4.85 -1.75 25.31
N ALA A 198 -5.01 -1.93 24.01
CA ALA A 198 -6.13 -1.38 23.29
C ALA A 198 -7.48 -1.93 23.80
N ASP A 199 -8.42 -1.04 24.00
CA ASP A 199 -9.79 -1.39 24.40
C ASP A 199 -10.57 -1.99 23.23
N MET A 200 -10.29 -1.50 22.01
CA MET A 200 -10.92 -1.86 20.74
C MET A 200 -9.88 -2.03 19.66
N LEU A 201 -10.10 -2.97 18.75
CA LEU A 201 -9.35 -3.06 17.48
C LEU A 201 -10.22 -2.59 16.33
N VAL A 202 -9.69 -1.73 15.47
CA VAL A 202 -10.32 -1.34 14.20
C VAL A 202 -9.46 -1.75 13.02
N ILE A 203 -10.11 -2.21 11.95
CA ILE A 203 -9.47 -2.67 10.73
C ILE A 203 -10.10 -1.93 9.56
N THR A 204 -9.30 -1.13 8.88
CA THR A 204 -9.79 -0.27 7.80
C THR A 204 -9.59 -0.89 6.41
N GLY A 205 -9.99 -2.16 6.24
CA GLY A 205 -10.11 -2.84 4.95
C GLY A 205 -8.83 -3.47 4.41
N ASP A 206 -8.96 -4.07 3.24
CA ASP A 206 -7.91 -4.77 2.48
C ASP A 206 -7.18 -5.82 3.34
N LEU A 207 -7.98 -6.76 3.89
CA LEU A 207 -7.48 -7.79 4.81
C LEU A 207 -6.70 -8.88 4.10
N ALA A 208 -7.26 -9.44 3.02
CA ALA A 208 -6.68 -10.61 2.36
C ALA A 208 -6.77 -10.52 0.84
N ASP A 209 -5.68 -10.94 0.18
CA ASP A 209 -5.57 -11.08 -1.26
C ASP A 209 -5.75 -12.51 -1.74
N GLU A 210 -5.47 -13.50 -0.86
CA GLU A 210 -5.62 -14.92 -1.17
C GLU A 210 -6.78 -15.55 -0.38
N MET A 211 -7.81 -15.97 -1.10
CA MET A 211 -9.04 -16.50 -0.48
C MET A 211 -8.82 -17.79 0.29
N CYS A 212 -7.82 -18.60 -0.06
CA CYS A 212 -7.46 -19.81 0.68
C CYS A 212 -6.93 -19.51 2.10
N LEU A 213 -6.45 -18.30 2.38
CA LEU A 213 -5.95 -17.87 3.70
C LEU A 213 -7.02 -17.20 4.57
N VAL A 214 -8.19 -16.90 4.02
CA VAL A 214 -9.29 -16.28 4.78
C VAL A 214 -9.74 -17.13 5.97
N PRO A 215 -9.84 -18.47 5.88
CA PRO A 215 -10.14 -19.31 7.04
C PRO A 215 -9.09 -19.20 8.17
N GLU A 216 -7.80 -19.11 7.81
CA GLU A 216 -6.72 -18.93 8.77
C GLU A 216 -6.80 -17.56 9.45
N CYS A 217 -7.12 -16.51 8.69
CA CYS A 217 -7.40 -15.18 9.25
C CYS A 217 -8.59 -15.25 10.22
N GLY A 218 -9.66 -15.95 9.87
CA GLY A 218 -10.81 -16.19 10.74
C GLY A 218 -10.44 -16.89 12.03
N ALA A 219 -9.57 -17.90 11.97
CA ALA A 219 -9.07 -18.61 13.15
C ALA A 219 -8.28 -17.67 14.08
N VAL A 220 -7.40 -16.83 13.52
CA VAL A 220 -6.64 -15.80 14.27
C VAL A 220 -7.59 -14.84 14.98
N PHE A 221 -8.62 -14.33 14.31
CA PHE A 221 -9.60 -13.43 14.94
C PHE A 221 -10.39 -14.15 16.05
N SER A 222 -10.83 -15.37 15.81
CA SER A 222 -11.58 -16.16 16.82
C SER A 222 -10.77 -16.38 18.08
N GLU A 223 -9.47 -16.65 17.95
CA GLU A 223 -8.55 -16.82 19.08
C GLU A 223 -8.37 -15.50 19.86
N LYS A 224 -8.26 -14.38 19.16
CA LYS A 224 -7.84 -13.12 19.75
C LYS A 224 -8.98 -12.14 20.06
N ALA A 225 -10.20 -12.40 19.60
CA ALA A 225 -11.34 -11.48 19.75
C ALA A 225 -11.63 -11.10 21.22
N SER A 226 -11.54 -12.07 22.14
CA SER A 226 -11.77 -11.85 23.57
C SER A 226 -10.72 -10.96 24.26
N ARG A 227 -9.63 -10.65 23.59
CA ARG A 227 -8.57 -9.76 24.12
C ARG A 227 -8.97 -8.28 24.03
N PHE A 228 -9.95 -7.93 23.19
CA PHE A 228 -10.48 -6.59 23.04
C PHE A 228 -11.81 -6.47 23.78
N ARG A 229 -11.83 -5.68 24.86
CA ARG A 229 -13.00 -5.50 25.72
C ARG A 229 -14.23 -5.02 24.95
N ASP A 230 -14.00 -4.11 24.00
CA ASP A 230 -15.07 -3.47 23.25
C ASP A 230 -15.16 -3.98 21.80
N GLY A 231 -14.45 -5.09 21.49
CA GLY A 231 -14.58 -5.84 20.26
C GLY A 231 -13.64 -5.41 19.13
N ILE A 232 -13.83 -6.05 17.98
CA ILE A 232 -13.08 -5.82 16.74
C ILE A 232 -14.06 -5.29 15.70
N TYR A 233 -13.76 -4.16 15.07
CA TYR A 233 -14.60 -3.51 14.04
C TYR A 233 -13.87 -3.45 12.71
N PHE A 234 -14.57 -3.74 11.63
CA PHE A 234 -14.04 -3.83 10.29
C PHE A 234 -14.89 -3.03 9.30
N CYS A 235 -14.25 -2.27 8.39
CA CYS A 235 -14.88 -1.75 7.19
C CYS A 235 -14.22 -2.33 5.94
N TYR A 236 -14.97 -2.39 4.83
CA TYR A 236 -14.44 -2.93 3.58
C TYR A 236 -13.47 -1.97 2.90
N GLY A 237 -12.38 -2.55 2.35
CA GLY A 237 -11.56 -1.92 1.33
C GLY A 237 -11.97 -2.37 -0.09
N ASN A 238 -11.12 -2.08 -1.06
CA ASN A 238 -11.37 -2.49 -2.44
C ASN A 238 -11.03 -3.96 -2.70
N HIS A 239 -10.09 -4.54 -1.95
CA HIS A 239 -9.66 -5.92 -2.16
C HIS A 239 -10.73 -6.93 -1.75
N GLU A 240 -11.53 -6.66 -0.74
CA GLU A 240 -12.68 -7.50 -0.40
C GLU A 240 -13.63 -7.66 -1.60
N TYR A 241 -13.82 -6.59 -2.40
CA TYR A 241 -14.67 -6.63 -3.60
C TYR A 241 -13.98 -7.17 -4.85
N PHE A 242 -12.64 -7.15 -4.89
CA PHE A 242 -11.90 -7.79 -5.99
C PHE A 242 -11.95 -9.30 -5.90
N HIS A 243 -12.23 -9.81 -4.70
CA HIS A 243 -12.38 -11.22 -4.38
C HIS A 243 -13.85 -11.56 -4.06
N ASP A 244 -14.07 -12.49 -3.16
CA ASP A 244 -15.41 -12.88 -2.71
C ASP A 244 -15.75 -12.18 -1.39
N VAL A 245 -16.33 -10.97 -1.50
CA VAL A 245 -16.74 -10.16 -0.34
C VAL A 245 -17.71 -10.89 0.58
N GLN A 246 -18.59 -11.74 0.03
CA GLN A 246 -19.56 -12.48 0.82
C GLN A 246 -18.91 -13.58 1.66
N TYR A 247 -17.94 -14.27 1.08
CA TYR A 247 -17.13 -15.27 1.78
C TYR A 247 -16.32 -14.64 2.90
N VAL A 248 -15.58 -13.56 2.63
CA VAL A 248 -14.82 -12.80 3.64
C VAL A 248 -15.75 -12.33 4.77
N THR A 249 -16.90 -11.76 4.42
CA THR A 249 -17.90 -11.30 5.40
C THR A 249 -18.35 -12.41 6.31
N THR A 250 -18.69 -13.56 5.76
CA THR A 250 -19.19 -14.71 6.51
C THR A 250 -18.12 -15.23 7.47
N MET A 251 -16.89 -15.36 7.00
CA MET A 251 -15.76 -15.84 7.82
C MET A 251 -15.44 -14.89 8.97
N LEU A 252 -15.38 -13.59 8.72
CA LEU A 252 -15.09 -12.58 9.75
C LEU A 252 -16.20 -12.48 10.79
N LYS A 253 -17.48 -12.51 10.39
CA LYS A 253 -18.61 -12.52 11.31
C LYS A 253 -18.59 -13.76 12.23
N ASN A 254 -18.31 -14.93 11.66
CA ASN A 254 -18.20 -16.17 12.43
C ASN A 254 -17.02 -16.12 13.41
N ALA A 255 -16.00 -15.34 13.11
CA ALA A 255 -14.84 -15.13 13.97
C ALA A 255 -15.02 -14.02 15.02
N GLY A 256 -16.25 -13.45 15.17
CA GLY A 256 -16.55 -12.44 16.17
C GLY A 256 -16.14 -11.02 15.78
N VAL A 257 -15.86 -10.75 14.50
CA VAL A 257 -15.57 -9.41 13.98
C VAL A 257 -16.87 -8.68 13.61
N HIS A 258 -17.05 -7.48 14.12
CA HIS A 258 -18.18 -6.60 13.77
C HIS A 258 -17.89 -5.88 12.47
N ILE A 259 -18.59 -6.25 11.40
CA ILE A 259 -18.45 -5.62 10.09
C ILE A 259 -19.50 -4.53 9.96
N LEU A 260 -19.06 -3.30 9.71
CA LEU A 260 -19.91 -2.16 9.45
C LEU A 260 -19.84 -1.75 7.98
N ARG A 261 -21.02 -1.49 7.38
CA ARG A 261 -21.13 -1.13 5.96
C ARG A 261 -22.19 -0.04 5.76
N ASN A 262 -21.78 1.22 5.68
CA ASN A 262 -22.68 2.38 5.67
C ASN A 262 -23.65 2.38 6.86
N GLU A 263 -23.16 1.97 8.00
CA GLU A 263 -23.90 1.88 9.26
C GLU A 263 -23.00 2.20 10.45
N GLY A 264 -23.60 2.41 11.60
CA GLY A 264 -22.88 2.66 12.84
C GLY A 264 -23.60 2.11 14.06
N VAL A 265 -22.85 1.98 15.14
CA VAL A 265 -23.30 1.43 16.41
C VAL A 265 -22.84 2.27 17.58
N VAL A 266 -23.64 2.30 18.64
CA VAL A 266 -23.26 2.93 19.92
C VAL A 266 -22.43 1.92 20.71
N ILE A 267 -21.19 2.30 21.02
CA ILE A 267 -20.29 1.54 21.88
C ILE A 267 -20.49 2.00 23.32
N ARG A 268 -20.57 1.03 24.22
CA ARG A 268 -20.59 1.25 25.69
C ARG A 268 -19.33 0.60 26.27
N PRO A 269 -18.25 1.35 26.44
CA PRO A 269 -16.96 0.80 26.82
C PRO A 269 -16.98 0.11 28.18
N GLN A 270 -16.47 -1.11 28.24
CA GLN A 270 -16.48 -1.90 29.48
C GLN A 270 -15.61 -1.27 30.58
N ARG A 271 -14.49 -0.64 30.20
CA ARG A 271 -13.58 0.04 31.14
C ARG A 271 -14.15 1.37 31.68
N PHE A 272 -15.16 1.94 31.01
CA PHE A 272 -15.74 3.24 31.31
C PHE A 272 -17.28 3.13 31.45
N PRO A 273 -17.79 2.54 32.55
CA PRO A 273 -19.19 2.27 32.73
C PRO A 273 -20.03 3.56 32.67
N GLY A 274 -21.17 3.51 31.99
CA GLY A 274 -22.08 4.65 31.84
C GLY A 274 -21.74 5.59 30.69
N GLN A 275 -20.54 5.43 30.09
CA GLN A 275 -20.13 6.22 28.93
C GLN A 275 -20.51 5.54 27.61
N ALA A 276 -20.60 6.35 26.56
CA ALA A 276 -20.87 5.85 25.22
C ALA A 276 -20.26 6.77 24.16
N PHE A 277 -19.90 6.16 23.02
CA PHE A 277 -19.52 6.89 21.81
C PHE A 277 -20.01 6.12 20.58
N PHE A 278 -19.96 6.74 19.41
CA PHE A 278 -20.47 6.16 18.18
C PHE A 278 -19.32 5.69 17.29
N VAL A 279 -19.38 4.44 16.81
CA VAL A 279 -18.48 3.92 15.78
C VAL A 279 -19.31 3.67 14.54
N ALA A 280 -18.89 4.23 13.42
CA ALA A 280 -19.52 4.05 12.12
C ALA A 280 -18.49 3.61 11.08
N ALA A 281 -18.96 3.03 9.99
CA ALA A 281 -18.09 2.76 8.86
C ALA A 281 -18.80 3.01 7.52
N THR A 282 -18.03 3.52 6.56
CA THR A 282 -18.47 3.64 5.17
C THR A 282 -18.12 2.40 4.37
N ASP A 283 -18.90 2.16 3.32
CA ASP A 283 -18.53 1.21 2.27
C ASP A 283 -17.45 1.80 1.34
N TYR A 284 -16.78 0.94 0.54
CA TYR A 284 -15.83 1.40 -0.45
C TYR A 284 -16.52 2.01 -1.67
N SER A 285 -15.96 3.09 -2.21
CA SER A 285 -16.47 3.77 -3.40
C SER A 285 -15.68 3.40 -4.64
N PHE A 286 -16.33 2.81 -5.65
CA PHE A 286 -15.76 2.54 -6.97
C PHE A 286 -15.99 3.67 -7.99
N ALA A 287 -16.39 4.85 -7.54
CA ALA A 287 -16.63 5.98 -8.43
C ALA A 287 -15.33 6.39 -9.15
N LYS A 288 -15.41 6.52 -10.48
CA LYS A 288 -14.25 6.73 -11.35
C LYS A 288 -13.88 8.21 -11.54
N THR A 289 -14.81 9.11 -11.25
CA THR A 289 -14.57 10.56 -11.39
C THR A 289 -14.65 11.23 -10.04
N LYS A 290 -13.89 12.31 -9.85
CA LYS A 290 -13.85 13.06 -8.60
C LYS A 290 -15.26 13.45 -8.12
N GLY A 291 -16.07 14.09 -8.96
CA GLY A 291 -17.42 14.51 -8.56
C GLY A 291 -18.39 13.34 -8.30
N ALA A 292 -18.20 12.17 -8.93
CA ALA A 292 -18.98 10.98 -8.60
C ALA A 292 -18.55 10.39 -7.25
N PHE A 293 -17.25 10.42 -6.97
CA PHE A 293 -16.71 9.99 -5.68
C PHE A 293 -17.22 10.87 -4.55
N GLU A 294 -17.13 12.19 -4.69
CA GLU A 294 -17.60 13.16 -3.69
C GLU A 294 -19.08 12.93 -3.33
N ARG A 295 -19.97 12.83 -4.34
CA ARG A 295 -21.39 12.52 -4.10
C ARG A 295 -21.63 11.18 -3.40
N GLN A 296 -20.83 10.15 -3.76
CA GLN A 296 -20.96 8.84 -3.14
C GLN A 296 -20.43 8.86 -1.70
N ALA A 297 -19.33 9.56 -1.46
CA ALA A 297 -18.74 9.72 -0.13
C ALA A 297 -19.69 10.46 0.82
N GLU A 298 -20.30 11.54 0.38
CA GLU A 298 -21.35 12.25 1.14
C GLU A 298 -22.53 11.31 1.48
N LYS A 299 -23.02 10.57 0.46
CA LYS A 299 -24.12 9.63 0.65
C LYS A 299 -23.76 8.54 1.66
N PHE A 300 -22.62 7.91 1.53
CA PHE A 300 -22.19 6.81 2.39
C PHE A 300 -21.92 7.31 3.82
N THR A 301 -21.29 8.48 3.97
CA THR A 301 -21.09 9.11 5.28
C THR A 301 -22.44 9.41 5.95
N LYS A 302 -23.39 9.96 5.22
CA LYS A 302 -24.75 10.22 5.76
C LYS A 302 -25.45 8.93 6.20
N GLN A 303 -25.31 7.86 5.42
CA GLN A 303 -25.87 6.55 5.77
C GLN A 303 -25.20 5.97 7.02
N ALA A 304 -23.86 6.00 7.07
CA ALA A 304 -23.07 5.49 8.19
C ALA A 304 -23.41 6.20 9.51
N LEU A 305 -23.76 7.48 9.45
CA LEU A 305 -24.13 8.28 10.62
C LEU A 305 -25.63 8.23 10.94
N GLN A 306 -26.42 7.43 10.22
CA GLN A 306 -27.85 7.29 10.52
C GLN A 306 -28.05 6.64 11.89
N GLY A 307 -28.87 7.27 12.73
CA GLY A 307 -29.11 6.82 14.12
C GLY A 307 -28.02 7.24 15.11
N ARG A 308 -27.02 8.04 14.69
CA ARG A 308 -26.07 8.66 15.62
C ARG A 308 -26.81 9.58 16.59
N PRO A 309 -26.64 9.39 17.91
CA PRO A 309 -27.14 10.37 18.89
C PRO A 309 -26.50 11.75 18.65
N GLN A 310 -27.27 12.78 18.92
CA GLN A 310 -26.82 14.16 18.77
C GLN A 310 -25.54 14.40 19.61
N ASP A 311 -24.60 15.13 19.06
CA ASP A 311 -23.35 15.56 19.70
C ASP A 311 -22.47 14.42 20.29
N MET A 312 -22.79 13.15 19.97
CA MET A 312 -22.00 12.01 20.45
C MET A 312 -20.64 11.96 19.76
N PHE A 313 -19.57 11.81 20.56
CA PHE A 313 -18.24 11.54 20.04
C PHE A 313 -18.28 10.39 19.03
N THR A 314 -17.69 10.59 17.86
CA THR A 314 -17.86 9.67 16.72
C THR A 314 -16.53 9.31 16.09
N VAL A 315 -16.28 8.01 15.96
CA VAL A 315 -15.18 7.45 15.16
C VAL A 315 -15.78 6.87 13.88
N LEU A 316 -15.25 7.30 12.73
CA LEU A 316 -15.64 6.79 11.41
C LEU A 316 -14.50 5.98 10.81
N LEU A 317 -14.79 4.74 10.46
CA LEU A 317 -13.88 3.89 9.70
C LEU A 317 -14.19 4.07 8.20
N ALA A 318 -13.19 4.44 7.43
CA ALA A 318 -13.33 4.61 5.98
C ALA A 318 -12.02 4.19 5.30
N HIS A 319 -12.04 3.13 4.51
CA HIS A 319 -10.82 2.65 3.86
C HIS A 319 -10.14 3.75 3.04
N HIS A 320 -10.91 4.46 2.17
CA HIS A 320 -10.38 5.54 1.36
C HIS A 320 -10.31 6.86 2.15
N PRO A 321 -9.16 7.52 2.25
CA PRO A 321 -8.98 8.70 3.11
C PRO A 321 -9.76 9.94 2.67
N ASP A 322 -10.15 10.05 1.40
CA ASP A 322 -10.92 11.19 0.89
C ASP A 322 -12.39 11.22 1.39
N PHE A 323 -12.80 10.24 2.23
CA PHE A 323 -14.01 10.34 3.05
C PHE A 323 -13.86 11.36 4.21
N PHE A 324 -12.66 11.87 4.43
CA PHE A 324 -12.41 12.85 5.49
C PHE A 324 -13.21 14.14 5.33
N ASP A 325 -13.29 14.70 4.12
CA ASP A 325 -14.02 15.95 3.87
C ASP A 325 -15.51 15.85 4.22
N PRO A 326 -16.27 14.85 3.71
CA PRO A 326 -17.66 14.70 4.09
C PRO A 326 -17.86 14.32 5.57
N ALA A 327 -16.93 13.60 6.18
CA ALA A 327 -16.95 13.27 7.59
C ALA A 327 -16.77 14.51 8.48
N ALA A 328 -15.83 15.39 8.13
CA ALA A 328 -15.59 16.64 8.83
C ALA A 328 -16.81 17.57 8.71
N ALA A 329 -17.40 17.67 7.51
CA ALA A 329 -18.63 18.43 7.29
C ALA A 329 -19.82 17.89 8.09
N ALA A 330 -19.85 16.59 8.40
CA ALA A 330 -20.86 15.92 9.21
C ALA A 330 -20.57 15.93 10.72
N GLY A 331 -19.49 16.60 11.17
CA GLY A 331 -19.13 16.70 12.59
C GLY A 331 -18.66 15.37 13.20
N VAL A 332 -17.98 14.52 12.43
CA VAL A 332 -17.28 13.33 12.94
C VAL A 332 -16.05 13.79 13.73
N SER A 333 -15.74 13.14 14.85
CA SER A 333 -14.61 13.53 15.69
C SER A 333 -13.28 12.96 15.19
N LEU A 334 -13.27 11.68 14.78
CA LEU A 334 -12.08 10.97 14.31
C LEU A 334 -12.42 10.10 13.09
N VAL A 335 -11.65 10.23 12.02
CA VAL A 335 -11.69 9.35 10.86
C VAL A 335 -10.43 8.49 10.84
N LEU A 336 -10.59 7.18 10.68
CA LEU A 336 -9.49 6.22 10.55
C LEU A 336 -9.53 5.58 9.17
N SER A 337 -8.41 5.65 8.45
CA SER A 337 -8.32 5.26 7.04
C SER A 337 -7.02 4.52 6.72
N GLY A 338 -6.98 3.87 5.53
CA GLY A 338 -5.82 3.18 4.97
C GLY A 338 -5.63 3.46 3.49
N HIS A 339 -5.64 2.41 2.65
CA HIS A 339 -5.69 2.41 1.19
C HIS A 339 -4.43 2.90 0.46
N THR A 340 -3.78 3.93 0.93
CA THR A 340 -2.72 4.63 0.20
C THR A 340 -1.34 3.99 0.35
N HIS A 341 -1.20 3.11 1.34
CA HIS A 341 0.09 2.57 1.80
C HIS A 341 1.15 3.65 2.08
N GLY A 342 0.71 4.89 2.35
CA GLY A 342 1.60 6.04 2.53
C GLY A 342 2.45 6.36 1.30
N GLY A 343 2.05 5.86 0.11
CA GLY A 343 2.79 5.94 -1.13
C GLY A 343 3.93 4.92 -1.26
N GLN A 344 4.12 4.01 -0.31
CA GLN A 344 5.13 2.92 -0.21
C GLN A 344 6.59 3.34 -0.46
N LEU A 345 6.82 4.16 -1.47
CA LEU A 345 8.14 4.66 -1.89
C LEU A 345 8.21 6.16 -1.64
N ILE A 346 9.13 6.62 -0.81
CA ILE A 346 9.23 8.04 -0.45
C ILE A 346 9.37 8.96 -1.67
N PHE A 347 10.06 8.48 -2.70
CA PHE A 347 10.23 9.26 -3.95
C PHE A 347 8.99 9.23 -4.86
N ALA A 348 8.07 8.29 -4.66
CA ALA A 348 6.79 8.23 -5.37
C ALA A 348 5.69 9.02 -4.66
N ALA A 349 5.89 9.40 -3.39
CA ALA A 349 4.91 10.15 -2.60
C ALA A 349 4.43 11.45 -3.28
N PRO A 350 5.27 12.28 -3.95
CA PRO A 350 4.80 13.46 -4.67
C PRO A 350 3.84 13.13 -5.82
N VAL A 351 4.04 11.99 -6.49
CA VAL A 351 3.14 11.53 -7.57
C VAL A 351 1.84 11.00 -6.97
N ALA A 352 1.92 10.25 -5.88
CA ALA A 352 0.75 9.75 -5.17
C ALA A 352 -0.12 10.90 -4.62
N SER A 353 0.49 12.00 -4.15
CA SER A 353 -0.21 13.21 -3.68
C SER A 353 -0.97 13.97 -4.78
N LEU A 354 -0.72 13.69 -6.07
CA LEU A 354 -1.55 14.20 -7.16
C LEU A 354 -2.90 13.48 -7.25
N LYS A 355 -2.96 12.26 -6.74
CA LYS A 355 -4.16 11.42 -6.78
C LYS A 355 -4.93 11.44 -5.45
N TYR A 356 -4.24 11.42 -4.32
CA TYR A 356 -4.81 11.35 -3.00
C TYR A 356 -4.58 12.67 -2.26
N ALA A 357 -5.67 13.29 -1.75
CA ALA A 357 -5.57 14.50 -0.95
C ALA A 357 -4.88 14.22 0.40
N TYR A 358 -5.13 13.04 0.96
CA TYR A 358 -4.63 12.59 2.25
C TYR A 358 -3.82 11.30 2.06
N LEU A 359 -2.50 11.37 2.21
CA LEU A 359 -1.63 10.26 1.85
C LEU A 359 -1.23 9.38 3.06
N ARG A 360 -0.86 9.96 4.19
CA ARG A 360 -0.44 9.27 5.41
C ARG A 360 -0.35 10.18 6.62
N GLY A 361 -0.54 9.61 7.80
CA GLY A 361 -0.38 10.33 9.07
C GLY A 361 -1.62 11.13 9.46
N LEU A 362 -1.43 12.11 10.33
CA LEU A 362 -2.51 12.85 10.95
C LEU A 362 -2.85 14.13 10.19
N TYR A 363 -4.13 14.31 9.90
CA TYR A 363 -4.73 15.53 9.33
C TYR A 363 -5.77 16.08 10.29
N ARG A 364 -6.08 17.37 10.18
CA ARG A 364 -7.11 18.03 10.98
C ARG A 364 -7.86 19.06 10.16
N GLN A 365 -9.18 19.03 10.28
CA GLN A 365 -10.09 20.04 9.69
C GLN A 365 -11.12 20.44 10.75
N GLY A 366 -11.03 21.68 11.26
CA GLY A 366 -11.81 22.11 12.40
C GLY A 366 -11.51 21.29 13.66
N ASP A 367 -12.54 20.66 14.24
CA ASP A 367 -12.43 19.77 15.39
C ASP A 367 -12.37 18.29 14.99
N THR A 368 -12.34 17.96 13.70
CA THR A 368 -12.22 16.60 13.16
C THR A 368 -10.78 16.25 12.87
N TYR A 369 -10.33 15.10 13.34
CA TYR A 369 -9.05 14.49 12.95
C TYR A 369 -9.28 13.37 11.93
N CYS A 370 -8.31 13.19 11.02
CA CYS A 370 -8.21 12.02 10.17
C CYS A 370 -6.81 11.43 10.30
N TYR A 371 -6.74 10.14 10.56
CA TYR A 371 -5.47 9.42 10.52
C TYR A 371 -5.46 8.43 9.37
N VAL A 372 -4.46 8.54 8.50
CA VAL A 372 -4.26 7.65 7.35
C VAL A 372 -3.11 6.72 7.67
N ASN A 373 -3.43 5.44 7.94
CA ASN A 373 -2.48 4.38 8.22
C ASN A 373 -1.70 4.02 6.95
N ARG A 374 -0.40 3.72 7.08
CA ARG A 374 0.48 3.38 5.96
C ARG A 374 0.34 1.91 5.51
N GLY A 375 -0.59 1.16 6.10
CA GLY A 375 -0.74 -0.27 5.90
C GLY A 375 0.14 -1.09 6.85
N THR A 376 -0.51 -2.00 7.56
CA THR A 376 0.13 -2.99 8.45
C THR A 376 0.77 -4.11 7.63
N GLY A 377 0.21 -4.37 6.45
CA GLY A 377 0.76 -5.24 5.43
C GLY A 377 1.27 -4.47 4.21
N HIS A 378 1.25 -5.14 3.06
CA HIS A 378 1.66 -4.56 1.78
C HIS A 378 1.09 -5.37 0.60
N TRP A 379 0.58 -4.65 -0.38
CA TRP A 379 0.22 -5.23 -1.66
C TRP A 379 1.47 -5.53 -2.53
N LEU A 380 2.46 -4.63 -2.56
CA LEU A 380 3.78 -4.87 -3.14
C LEU A 380 4.82 -5.02 -2.02
N PRO A 381 5.70 -6.03 -2.05
CA PRO A 381 6.68 -6.28 -0.99
C PRO A 381 7.87 -5.31 -1.06
N LEU A 382 7.63 -4.06 -1.39
CA LEU A 382 8.67 -3.04 -1.53
C LEU A 382 8.31 -1.78 -0.78
N ARG A 383 9.09 -1.44 0.25
CA ARG A 383 8.92 -0.22 1.01
C ARG A 383 10.25 0.51 1.19
N ILE A 384 10.30 1.78 0.78
CA ILE A 384 11.49 2.63 0.91
C ILE A 384 11.08 3.94 1.56
N GLY A 385 11.54 4.18 2.81
CA GLY A 385 11.21 5.37 3.60
C GLY A 385 9.73 5.46 4.02
N CYS A 386 9.04 4.33 4.02
CA CYS A 386 7.64 4.20 4.41
C CYS A 386 7.40 2.81 5.00
N SER A 387 7.78 2.61 6.27
CA SER A 387 7.63 1.33 6.97
C SER A 387 6.17 0.94 7.12
N ARG A 388 5.91 -0.36 7.25
CA ARG A 388 4.61 -0.91 7.69
C ARG A 388 4.25 -0.33 9.05
N GLU A 389 2.95 -0.25 9.35
CA GLU A 389 2.48 0.49 10.51
C GLU A 389 1.35 -0.23 11.24
N ILE A 390 1.45 -0.25 12.56
CA ILE A 390 0.36 -0.46 13.49
C ILE A 390 0.17 0.85 14.23
N THR A 391 -1.05 1.35 14.38
CA THR A 391 -1.28 2.61 15.08
C THR A 391 -2.06 2.40 16.36
N ILE A 392 -1.62 3.03 17.43
CA ILE A 392 -2.29 3.07 18.73
C ILE A 392 -2.78 4.50 18.97
N HIS A 393 -4.07 4.70 19.01
CA HIS A 393 -4.70 5.99 19.26
C HIS A 393 -5.17 6.06 20.72
N THR A 394 -4.57 6.94 21.51
CA THR A 394 -5.07 7.27 22.84
C THR A 394 -5.91 8.55 22.75
N LEU A 395 -7.16 8.45 23.16
CA LEU A 395 -8.10 9.56 23.13
C LEU A 395 -8.05 10.33 24.44
N HIS A 396 -7.96 11.64 24.35
CA HIS A 396 -7.95 12.54 25.51
C HIS A 396 -9.05 13.59 25.39
N THR A 397 -9.56 14.00 26.55
CA THR A 397 -10.40 15.21 26.66
C THR A 397 -9.54 16.46 26.68
N VAL A 398 -10.08 17.62 26.26
CA VAL A 398 -9.42 18.94 26.35
C VAL A 398 -9.86 19.63 27.62
#